data_8a05e25cbc65bebca046da5376d88922
#
_entry.id   8a05e25cbc65bebca046da5376d88922
#
_cell.length_a   1.000
_cell.length_b   1.000
_cell.length_c   1.000
_cell.angle_alpha   90.00
_cell.angle_beta   90.00
_cell.angle_gamma   90.00
#
_symmetry.space_group_name_H-M   'P 1'
#
loop_
_entity.id
_entity.type
_entity.pdbx_description
1 polymer ?
#
loop_
_entity_poly.entity_id
_entity_poly.type
_entity_poly.pdbx_seq_one_letter_code
_entity_poly.pdbx_strand_id
1 'polypeptide(L)'
;MLETRSGVAIVGQAVNPTSLIKLLRRTPCDVLVTDLSMPDPGAAVEDELNLIRQIHAEWPRLRIVVMSTTTNSALLRVLASERAVSLLSKTESMHESWRAIEQHESSEPYIGNSIAALLATPHEAGCERPLALPLSVMQKTVVRMFVDGRSIAEIAATLGCHRRTVSRQKREAMVKLGVTNDPGLFSCVRAGEILKFESHI
;
A
#
# COMPACT_ATOMS: atom_id res chain seq x y z
N MET A 1 1.64 3.15 23.32
CA MET A 1 2.18 2.07 24.16
C MET A 1 1.07 1.07 24.36
N LEU A 2 1.17 -0.10 23.72
CA LEU A 2 0.20 -1.20 23.88
C LEU A 2 0.63 -1.95 25.14
N GLU A 3 0.22 -1.50 26.31
CA GLU A 3 0.47 -2.21 27.55
C GLU A 3 -0.60 -3.27 27.78
N THR A 4 -0.14 -4.41 28.19
CA THR A 4 -0.78 -5.68 28.48
C THR A 4 -2.24 -5.59 28.92
N ARG A 5 -3.16 -5.91 28.00
CA ARG A 5 -4.50 -6.33 28.37
C ARG A 5 -4.49 -7.85 28.59
N SER A 6 -5.31 -8.33 29.52
CA SER A 6 -5.44 -9.76 29.79
C SER A 6 -5.71 -10.54 28.51
N GLY A 7 -4.82 -11.43 28.12
CA GLY A 7 -4.93 -12.28 26.93
C GLY A 7 -4.05 -11.90 25.73
N VAL A 8 -3.41 -10.74 25.73
CA VAL A 8 -2.50 -10.32 24.64
C VAL A 8 -1.07 -10.16 25.17
N ALA A 9 -0.10 -10.80 24.50
CA ALA A 9 1.31 -10.68 24.82
C ALA A 9 2.08 -10.11 23.62
N ILE A 10 2.91 -9.10 23.85
CA ILE A 10 3.81 -8.57 22.82
C ILE A 10 5.03 -9.48 22.76
N VAL A 11 5.15 -10.23 21.67
CA VAL A 11 6.23 -11.21 21.46
C VAL A 11 7.44 -10.63 20.74
N GLY A 12 7.31 -9.42 20.18
CA GLY A 12 8.43 -8.74 19.52
C GLY A 12 8.08 -7.39 18.94
N GLN A 13 9.11 -6.63 18.58
CA GLN A 13 9.00 -5.33 17.93
C GLN A 13 10.06 -5.20 16.84
N ALA A 14 9.69 -4.56 15.73
CA ALA A 14 10.57 -4.28 14.61
C ALA A 14 10.41 -2.82 14.17
N VAL A 15 11.48 -2.21 13.69
CA VAL A 15 11.50 -0.78 13.32
C VAL A 15 11.57 -0.56 11.81
N ASN A 16 11.79 -1.61 11.04
CA ASN A 16 11.84 -1.56 9.57
C ASN A 16 11.45 -2.92 8.96
N PRO A 17 11.14 -2.99 7.66
CA PRO A 17 10.72 -4.20 6.96
C PRO A 17 11.70 -5.37 7.12
N THR A 18 13.00 -5.12 6.98
CA THR A 18 14.03 -6.16 7.08
C THR A 18 14.08 -6.80 8.46
N SER A 19 14.00 -5.99 9.53
CA SER A 19 13.96 -6.49 10.90
C SER A 19 12.66 -7.22 11.21
N LEU A 20 11.53 -6.75 10.64
CA LEU A 20 10.23 -7.39 10.78
C LEU A 20 10.24 -8.82 10.21
N ILE A 21 10.68 -9.00 8.97
CA ILE A 21 10.76 -10.33 8.34
C ILE A 21 11.66 -11.27 9.14
N LYS A 22 12.83 -10.78 9.63
CA LYS A 22 13.72 -11.58 10.48
C LYS A 22 13.06 -11.99 11.80
N LEU A 23 12.27 -11.09 12.39
CA LEU A 23 11.55 -11.35 13.64
C LEU A 23 10.47 -12.41 13.43
N LEU A 24 9.61 -12.25 12.40
CA LEU A 24 8.55 -13.21 12.08
C LEU A 24 9.08 -14.63 11.83
N ARG A 25 10.26 -14.76 11.23
CA ARG A 25 10.91 -16.08 11.02
C ARG A 25 11.38 -16.75 12.31
N ARG A 26 11.60 -16.00 13.37
CA ARG A 26 12.15 -16.50 14.65
C ARG A 26 11.10 -16.63 15.74
N THR A 27 10.08 -15.79 15.66
CA THR A 27 9.09 -15.64 16.72
C THR A 27 7.71 -15.77 16.15
N PRO A 28 7.01 -16.90 16.36
CA PRO A 28 5.63 -17.05 15.95
C PRO A 28 4.74 -16.02 16.65
N CYS A 29 3.76 -15.48 15.93
CA CYS A 29 2.72 -14.63 16.48
C CYS A 29 1.42 -14.83 15.70
N ASP A 30 0.30 -14.52 16.32
CA ASP A 30 -1.04 -14.67 15.74
C ASP A 30 -1.48 -13.41 15.00
N VAL A 31 -1.03 -12.26 15.51
CA VAL A 31 -1.40 -10.93 14.99
C VAL A 31 -0.14 -10.07 14.82
N LEU A 32 0.01 -9.48 13.66
CA LEU A 32 0.97 -8.43 13.36
C LEU A 32 0.26 -7.08 13.34
N VAL A 33 0.69 -6.15 14.17
CA VAL A 33 0.29 -4.74 14.06
C VAL A 33 1.44 -3.99 13.39
N THR A 34 1.18 -3.37 12.27
CA THR A 34 2.21 -2.66 11.50
C THR A 34 1.74 -1.28 11.06
N ASP A 35 2.68 -0.34 10.99
CA ASP A 35 2.47 0.91 10.28
C ASP A 35 2.54 0.67 8.78
N LEU A 36 1.67 1.32 8.01
CA LEU A 36 1.78 1.31 6.56
C LEU A 36 3.07 2.01 6.10
N SER A 37 3.46 3.07 6.79
CA SER A 37 4.65 3.88 6.48
C SER A 37 5.81 3.55 7.42
N MET A 38 6.35 2.35 7.32
CA MET A 38 7.56 2.01 8.07
C MET A 38 8.78 2.70 7.45
N PRO A 39 9.62 3.39 8.27
CA PRO A 39 10.79 4.06 7.74
C PRO A 39 11.81 3.04 7.22
N ASP A 40 12.01 3.07 5.91
CA ASP A 40 13.13 2.40 5.25
C ASP A 40 13.79 3.42 4.32
N PRO A 41 15.06 3.80 4.53
CA PRO A 41 15.73 4.78 3.69
C PRO A 41 15.76 4.30 2.23
N GLY A 42 14.93 4.89 1.38
CA GLY A 42 14.80 4.54 -0.03
C GLY A 42 13.62 3.64 -0.39
N ALA A 43 12.79 3.23 0.58
CA ALA A 43 11.57 2.48 0.30
C ALA A 43 10.52 3.36 -0.39
N ALA A 44 10.00 2.91 -1.52
CA ALA A 44 8.80 3.46 -2.12
C ALA A 44 7.55 2.88 -1.44
N VAL A 45 6.41 3.57 -1.52
CA VAL A 45 5.11 3.06 -1.01
C VAL A 45 4.74 1.68 -1.59
N GLU A 46 5.31 1.32 -2.75
CA GLU A 46 5.23 -0.02 -3.32
C GLU A 46 5.84 -1.10 -2.44
N ASP A 47 6.88 -0.74 -1.72
CA ASP A 47 7.56 -1.67 -0.83
C ASP A 47 6.66 -2.01 0.37
N GLU A 48 5.78 -1.08 0.77
CA GLU A 48 4.79 -1.27 1.84
C GLU A 48 3.71 -2.30 1.45
N LEU A 49 3.10 -2.15 0.25
CA LEU A 49 2.13 -3.12 -0.26
C LEU A 49 2.79 -4.49 -0.55
N ASN A 50 4.00 -4.47 -1.12
CA ASN A 50 4.76 -5.68 -1.39
C ASN A 50 5.15 -6.39 -0.09
N LEU A 51 5.50 -5.64 0.96
CA LEU A 51 5.76 -6.20 2.28
C LEU A 51 4.54 -6.93 2.84
N ILE A 52 3.36 -6.31 2.80
CA ILE A 52 2.11 -6.92 3.26
C ILE A 52 1.82 -8.21 2.48
N ARG A 53 1.96 -8.18 1.14
CA ARG A 53 1.78 -9.35 0.28
C ARG A 53 2.80 -10.44 0.53
N GLN A 54 4.05 -10.08 0.74
CA GLN A 54 5.10 -11.02 1.10
C GLN A 54 4.78 -11.69 2.43
N ILE A 55 4.43 -10.92 3.45
CA ILE A 55 4.06 -11.45 4.76
C ILE A 55 2.88 -12.40 4.65
N HIS A 56 1.83 -12.01 3.92
CA HIS A 56 0.66 -12.88 3.72
C HIS A 56 0.99 -14.18 2.98
N ALA A 57 1.90 -14.12 2.01
CA ALA A 57 2.35 -15.31 1.27
C ALA A 57 3.20 -16.26 2.13
N GLU A 58 4.11 -15.71 2.97
CA GLU A 58 4.99 -16.53 3.83
C GLU A 58 4.26 -17.02 5.09
N TRP A 59 3.30 -16.25 5.61
CA TRP A 59 2.50 -16.57 6.83
C TRP A 59 1.00 -16.41 6.58
N PRO A 60 0.33 -17.33 5.85
CA PRO A 60 -1.06 -17.17 5.44
C PRO A 60 -2.08 -17.22 6.59
N ARG A 61 -1.66 -17.64 7.79
CA ARG A 61 -2.48 -17.63 9.01
C ARG A 61 -2.27 -16.41 9.88
N LEU A 62 -1.21 -15.64 9.62
CA LEU A 62 -0.91 -14.42 10.34
C LEU A 62 -1.91 -13.33 9.98
N ARG A 63 -2.57 -12.78 10.97
CA ARG A 63 -3.46 -11.64 10.78
C ARG A 63 -2.66 -10.35 10.81
N ILE A 64 -2.97 -9.47 9.89
CA ILE A 64 -2.25 -8.21 9.74
C ILE A 64 -3.22 -7.07 10.07
N VAL A 65 -2.87 -6.28 11.06
CA VAL A 65 -3.55 -5.02 11.40
C VAL A 65 -2.66 -3.88 10.93
N VAL A 66 -3.08 -3.21 9.88
CA VAL A 66 -2.37 -2.05 9.31
C VAL A 66 -2.92 -0.78 9.93
N MET A 67 -2.05 0.01 10.53
CA MET A 67 -2.36 1.34 11.05
C MET A 67 -1.83 2.40 10.10
N SER A 68 -2.68 3.33 9.66
CA SER A 68 -2.28 4.37 8.71
C SER A 68 -2.85 5.74 9.05
N THR A 69 -2.14 6.78 8.65
CA THR A 69 -2.64 8.16 8.62
C THR A 69 -3.12 8.57 7.23
N THR A 70 -3.03 7.67 6.25
CA THR A 70 -3.40 7.99 4.87
C THR A 70 -4.90 8.18 4.71
N THR A 71 -5.28 9.20 3.97
CA THR A 71 -6.66 9.45 3.54
C THR A 71 -6.90 8.98 2.09
N ASN A 72 -5.92 8.29 1.52
CA ASN A 72 -5.94 7.83 0.16
C ASN A 72 -6.89 6.64 0.00
N SER A 73 -8.10 6.91 -0.50
CA SER A 73 -9.16 5.90 -0.64
C SER A 73 -8.78 4.77 -1.61
N ALA A 74 -8.00 5.02 -2.66
CA ALA A 74 -7.60 3.99 -3.61
C ALA A 74 -6.59 3.01 -2.98
N LEU A 75 -5.59 3.51 -2.23
CA LEU A 75 -4.66 2.66 -1.47
C LEU A 75 -5.41 1.84 -0.42
N LEU A 76 -6.32 2.49 0.31
CA LEU A 76 -7.14 1.83 1.33
C LEU A 76 -8.05 0.75 0.71
N ARG A 77 -8.61 0.97 -0.49
CA ARG A 77 -9.39 -0.05 -1.20
C ARG A 77 -8.54 -1.26 -1.61
N VAL A 78 -7.31 -1.02 -2.10
CA VAL A 78 -6.38 -2.10 -2.43
C VAL A 78 -6.06 -2.93 -1.19
N LEU A 79 -5.74 -2.28 -0.06
CA LEU A 79 -5.48 -2.97 1.20
C LEU A 79 -6.71 -3.70 1.74
N ALA A 80 -7.89 -3.09 1.66
CA ALA A 80 -9.16 -3.70 2.09
C ALA A 80 -9.54 -4.91 1.23
N SER A 81 -9.04 -5.02 0.00
CA SER A 81 -9.25 -6.20 -0.86
C SER A 81 -8.32 -7.38 -0.52
N GLU A 82 -7.25 -7.14 0.23
CA GLU A 82 -6.35 -8.20 0.67
C GLU A 82 -6.98 -8.94 1.86
N ARG A 83 -7.12 -10.25 1.73
CA ARG A 83 -7.67 -11.10 2.81
C ARG A 83 -6.73 -11.08 4.02
N ALA A 84 -7.31 -11.15 5.20
CA ALA A 84 -6.62 -11.13 6.50
C ALA A 84 -5.91 -9.80 6.86
N VAL A 85 -6.21 -8.70 6.17
CA VAL A 85 -5.69 -7.37 6.49
C VAL A 85 -6.80 -6.52 7.10
N SER A 86 -6.66 -6.21 8.38
CA SER A 86 -7.49 -5.22 9.08
C SER A 86 -6.90 -3.83 8.93
N LEU A 87 -7.74 -2.81 8.76
CA LEU A 87 -7.30 -1.44 8.52
C LEU A 87 -7.80 -0.50 9.61
N LEU A 88 -6.89 0.25 10.20
CA LEU A 88 -7.16 1.24 11.23
C LEU A 88 -6.51 2.58 10.89
N SER A 89 -7.22 3.67 11.18
CA SER A 89 -6.58 4.99 11.23
C SER A 89 -5.78 5.13 12.53
N LYS A 90 -4.59 5.75 12.46
CA LYS A 90 -3.81 6.10 13.66
C LYS A 90 -4.51 7.13 14.54
N THR A 91 -5.55 7.78 14.04
CA THR A 91 -6.37 8.75 14.79
C THR A 91 -7.54 8.09 15.55
N GLU A 92 -7.75 6.80 15.34
CA GLU A 92 -8.80 6.07 16.05
C GLU A 92 -8.43 5.81 17.52
N SER A 93 -9.46 5.53 18.31
CA SER A 93 -9.27 5.29 19.73
C SER A 93 -8.47 4.00 19.99
N MET A 94 -7.81 3.95 21.15
CA MET A 94 -7.13 2.74 21.60
C MET A 94 -8.11 1.55 21.71
N HIS A 95 -9.37 1.81 22.03
CA HIS A 95 -10.41 0.79 22.10
C HIS A 95 -10.65 0.12 20.74
N GLU A 96 -10.70 0.89 19.65
CA GLU A 96 -10.85 0.36 18.29
C GLU A 96 -9.61 -0.47 17.88
N SER A 97 -8.42 -0.02 18.27
CA SER A 97 -7.18 -0.78 18.03
C SER A 97 -7.22 -2.15 18.74
N TRP A 98 -7.71 -2.19 19.99
CA TRP A 98 -7.89 -3.43 20.72
C TRP A 98 -8.93 -4.35 20.09
N ARG A 99 -10.06 -3.81 19.62
CA ARG A 99 -11.07 -4.58 18.90
C ARG A 99 -10.50 -5.27 17.66
N ALA A 100 -9.71 -4.55 16.87
CA ALA A 100 -9.07 -5.13 15.68
C ALA A 100 -8.09 -6.26 16.03
N ILE A 101 -7.40 -6.18 17.16
CA ILE A 101 -6.48 -7.22 17.64
C ILE A 101 -7.27 -8.41 18.22
N GLU A 102 -8.28 -8.16 19.05
CA GLU A 102 -9.09 -9.19 19.73
C GLU A 102 -10.01 -9.95 18.77
N GLN A 103 -10.38 -9.34 17.65
CA GLN A 103 -11.20 -10.00 16.61
C GLN A 103 -10.46 -11.11 15.85
N HIS A 104 -9.41 -11.66 16.44
CA HIS A 104 -8.56 -12.69 15.81
C HIS A 104 -9.30 -14.00 15.47
N GLU A 105 -10.44 -14.28 16.06
CA GLU A 105 -11.27 -15.47 15.77
C GLU A 105 -12.25 -15.24 14.61
N SER A 106 -12.50 -13.99 14.21
CA SER A 106 -13.39 -13.65 13.11
C SER A 106 -12.73 -13.91 11.75
N SER A 107 -13.45 -14.48 10.80
CA SER A 107 -12.96 -14.69 9.43
C SER A 107 -12.89 -13.41 8.60
N GLU A 108 -13.51 -12.32 9.07
CA GLU A 108 -13.58 -11.06 8.35
C GLU A 108 -12.56 -10.04 8.89
N PRO A 109 -11.88 -9.29 8.01
CA PRO A 109 -10.97 -8.24 8.42
C PRO A 109 -11.75 -7.09 9.09
N TYR A 110 -11.17 -6.49 10.11
CA TYR A 110 -11.73 -5.32 10.78
C TYR A 110 -11.37 -4.05 10.01
N ILE A 111 -12.37 -3.23 9.71
CA ILE A 111 -12.19 -1.91 9.09
C ILE A 111 -12.64 -0.85 10.08
N GLY A 112 -11.73 -0.01 10.52
CA GLY A 112 -12.02 1.08 11.45
C GLY A 112 -13.00 2.11 10.86
N ASN A 113 -13.76 2.77 11.74
CA ASN A 113 -14.86 3.67 11.34
C ASN A 113 -14.38 4.81 10.42
N SER A 114 -13.22 5.41 10.71
CA SER A 114 -12.66 6.50 9.90
C SER A 114 -12.32 6.03 8.49
N ILE A 115 -11.76 4.82 8.37
CA ILE A 115 -11.42 4.23 7.07
C ILE A 115 -12.70 3.77 6.35
N ALA A 116 -13.64 3.16 7.04
CA ALA A 116 -14.92 2.77 6.47
C ALA A 116 -15.66 3.98 5.87
N ALA A 117 -15.66 5.12 6.54
CA ALA A 117 -16.22 6.37 6.02
C ALA A 117 -15.52 6.82 4.72
N LEU A 118 -14.19 6.74 4.65
CA LEU A 118 -13.44 7.05 3.44
C LEU A 118 -13.74 6.07 2.28
N LEU A 119 -13.95 4.79 2.60
CA LEU A 119 -14.28 3.78 1.60
C LEU A 119 -15.73 3.87 1.12
N ALA A 120 -16.65 4.37 1.98
CA ALA A 120 -18.07 4.53 1.67
C ALA A 120 -18.38 5.78 0.82
N THR A 121 -17.45 6.74 0.74
CA THR A 121 -17.64 7.89 -0.16
C THR A 121 -17.76 7.40 -1.60
N PRO A 122 -18.89 7.71 -2.30
CA PRO A 122 -19.04 7.31 -3.68
C PRO A 122 -17.91 7.89 -4.52
N HIS A 123 -17.31 7.05 -5.32
CA HIS A 123 -16.34 7.47 -6.31
C HIS A 123 -17.11 8.20 -7.41
N GLU A 124 -17.11 9.51 -7.41
CA GLU A 124 -17.56 10.23 -8.59
C GLU A 124 -16.57 9.89 -9.71
N ALA A 125 -17.07 9.04 -10.63
CA ALA A 125 -16.34 8.67 -11.83
C ALA A 125 -16.08 9.93 -12.65
N GLY A 126 -14.94 10.55 -12.47
CA GLY A 126 -14.57 11.67 -13.33
C GLY A 126 -13.49 12.61 -12.83
N CYS A 127 -13.20 12.70 -11.55
CA CYS A 127 -12.15 13.62 -11.09
C CYS A 127 -11.52 13.13 -9.78
N GLU A 128 -10.79 12.01 -9.85
CA GLU A 128 -9.86 11.68 -8.78
C GLU A 128 -8.71 12.67 -8.82
N ARG A 129 -8.55 13.42 -7.73
CA ARG A 129 -7.24 14.03 -7.48
C ARG A 129 -6.25 12.87 -7.48
N PRO A 130 -5.20 12.91 -8.30
CA PRO A 130 -4.20 11.87 -8.32
C PRO A 130 -3.70 11.67 -6.90
N LEU A 131 -3.57 10.44 -6.53
CA LEU A 131 -2.88 10.02 -5.33
C LEU A 131 -1.56 10.78 -5.21
N ALA A 132 -1.42 11.59 -4.20
CA ALA A 132 -0.17 12.31 -3.91
C ALA A 132 0.94 11.34 -3.41
N LEU A 133 0.92 10.10 -3.88
CA LEU A 133 2.03 9.18 -3.70
C LEU A 133 3.03 9.42 -4.83
N PRO A 134 4.24 9.85 -4.54
CA PRO A 134 5.21 10.08 -5.58
C PRO A 134 5.48 8.78 -6.32
N LEU A 135 5.35 8.82 -7.64
CA LEU A 135 5.80 7.73 -8.47
C LEU A 135 7.30 7.51 -8.26
N SER A 136 7.74 6.27 -8.14
CA SER A 136 9.18 5.97 -8.14
C SER A 136 9.83 6.44 -9.44
N VAL A 137 11.14 6.60 -9.44
CA VAL A 137 11.89 6.98 -10.66
C VAL A 137 11.59 6.00 -11.79
N MET A 138 11.56 4.71 -11.49
CA MET A 138 11.24 3.67 -12.46
C MET A 138 9.81 3.79 -13.00
N GLN A 139 8.82 4.09 -12.15
CA GLN A 139 7.43 4.28 -12.56
C GLN A 139 7.25 5.52 -13.41
N LYS A 140 7.87 6.64 -13.03
CA LYS A 140 7.89 7.85 -13.86
C LYS A 140 8.44 7.56 -15.25
N THR A 141 9.58 6.86 -15.32
CA THR A 141 10.21 6.49 -16.57
C THR A 141 9.33 5.60 -17.43
N VAL A 142 8.74 4.54 -16.84
CA VAL A 142 7.84 3.62 -17.54
C VAL A 142 6.60 4.33 -18.05
N VAL A 143 5.95 5.14 -17.20
CA VAL A 143 4.74 5.90 -17.58
C VAL A 143 5.05 6.89 -18.68
N ARG A 144 6.14 7.65 -18.57
CA ARG A 144 6.57 8.62 -19.61
C ARG A 144 6.78 7.93 -20.94
N MET A 145 7.60 6.87 -20.98
CA MET A 145 7.86 6.13 -22.21
C MET A 145 6.58 5.52 -22.81
N PHE A 146 5.66 5.05 -21.96
CA PHE A 146 4.40 4.46 -22.40
C PHE A 146 3.48 5.53 -23.01
N VAL A 147 3.38 6.71 -22.41
CA VAL A 147 2.60 7.85 -22.91
C VAL A 147 3.21 8.44 -24.20
N ASP A 148 4.54 8.34 -24.33
CA ASP A 148 5.26 8.67 -25.59
C ASP A 148 5.02 7.65 -26.72
N GLY A 149 4.15 6.64 -26.49
CA GLY A 149 3.72 5.67 -27.49
C GLY A 149 4.58 4.43 -27.60
N ARG A 150 5.54 4.21 -26.69
CA ARG A 150 6.35 2.99 -26.68
C ARG A 150 5.58 1.80 -26.15
N SER A 151 5.76 0.65 -26.77
CA SER A 151 5.21 -0.60 -26.30
C SER A 151 5.94 -1.11 -25.05
N ILE A 152 5.28 -1.96 -24.28
CA ILE A 152 5.90 -2.63 -23.10
C ILE A 152 7.19 -3.37 -23.48
N ALA A 153 7.25 -3.91 -24.71
CA ALA A 153 8.43 -4.62 -25.20
C ALA A 153 9.63 -3.69 -25.45
N GLU A 154 9.38 -2.54 -26.07
CA GLU A 154 10.40 -1.52 -26.33
C GLU A 154 10.91 -0.88 -25.05
N ILE A 155 10.00 -0.61 -24.09
CA ILE A 155 10.35 -0.09 -22.76
C ILE A 155 11.25 -1.11 -22.03
N ALA A 156 10.88 -2.38 -22.05
CA ALA A 156 11.65 -3.45 -21.42
C ALA A 156 13.05 -3.57 -22.03
N ALA A 157 13.16 -3.50 -23.36
CA ALA A 157 14.44 -3.51 -24.06
C ALA A 157 15.30 -2.28 -23.70
N THR A 158 14.69 -1.09 -23.65
CA THR A 158 15.39 0.16 -23.31
C THR A 158 15.91 0.17 -21.87
N LEU A 159 15.12 -0.38 -20.91
CA LEU A 159 15.46 -0.42 -19.50
C LEU A 159 16.26 -1.65 -19.08
N GLY A 160 16.57 -2.56 -20.00
CA GLY A 160 17.32 -3.79 -19.72
C GLY A 160 16.60 -4.73 -18.73
N CYS A 161 15.27 -4.74 -18.73
CA CYS A 161 14.48 -5.53 -17.79
C CYS A 161 13.42 -6.39 -18.50
N HIS A 162 12.76 -7.29 -17.75
CA HIS A 162 11.70 -8.13 -18.30
C HIS A 162 10.41 -7.35 -18.57
N ARG A 163 9.67 -7.71 -19.64
CA ARG A 163 8.33 -7.16 -19.96
C ARG A 163 7.37 -7.24 -18.76
N ARG A 164 7.47 -8.33 -17.98
CA ARG A 164 6.66 -8.53 -16.77
C ARG A 164 6.93 -7.46 -15.71
N THR A 165 8.20 -7.04 -15.56
CA THR A 165 8.60 -5.93 -14.68
C THR A 165 7.99 -4.62 -15.14
N VAL A 166 8.09 -4.28 -16.42
CA VAL A 166 7.50 -3.04 -16.99
C VAL A 166 5.98 -3.02 -16.81
N SER A 167 5.30 -4.14 -17.11
CA SER A 167 3.84 -4.24 -16.94
C SER A 167 3.42 -4.07 -15.49
N ARG A 168 4.21 -4.59 -14.55
CA ARG A 168 3.99 -4.41 -13.11
C ARG A 168 4.15 -2.94 -12.73
N GLN A 169 5.26 -2.30 -13.10
CA GLN A 169 5.54 -0.90 -12.79
C GLN A 169 4.47 0.03 -13.37
N LYS A 170 4.00 -0.23 -14.60
CA LYS A 170 2.89 0.51 -15.20
C LYS A 170 1.60 0.38 -14.37
N ARG A 171 1.23 -0.86 -14.00
CA ARG A 171 0.00 -1.11 -13.21
C ARG A 171 0.06 -0.43 -11.85
N GLU A 172 1.18 -0.53 -11.17
CA GLU A 172 1.42 0.09 -9.88
C GLU A 172 1.35 1.63 -9.98
N ALA A 173 1.93 2.21 -11.03
CA ALA A 173 1.81 3.63 -11.32
C ALA A 173 0.34 4.04 -11.57
N MET A 174 -0.41 3.25 -12.34
CA MET A 174 -1.83 3.51 -12.58
C MET A 174 -2.64 3.51 -11.28
N VAL A 175 -2.38 2.57 -10.37
CA VAL A 175 -3.01 2.54 -9.04
C VAL A 175 -2.69 3.81 -8.26
N LYS A 176 -1.43 4.25 -8.25
CA LYS A 176 -1.01 5.49 -7.57
C LYS A 176 -1.63 6.75 -8.16
N LEU A 177 -1.86 6.74 -9.47
CA LEU A 177 -2.50 7.85 -10.19
C LEU A 177 -4.03 7.78 -10.14
N GLY A 178 -4.60 6.76 -9.49
CA GLY A 178 -6.05 6.58 -9.42
C GLY A 178 -6.70 6.28 -10.77
N VAL A 179 -5.95 5.77 -11.76
CA VAL A 179 -6.44 5.49 -13.10
C VAL A 179 -6.58 3.98 -13.34
N THR A 180 -7.69 3.58 -13.93
CA THR A 180 -8.04 2.16 -14.11
C THR A 180 -7.76 1.63 -15.52
N ASN A 181 -7.49 2.52 -16.47
CA ASN A 181 -7.29 2.17 -17.88
C ASN A 181 -6.24 3.08 -18.55
N ASP A 182 -5.76 2.65 -19.71
CA ASP A 182 -4.75 3.38 -20.47
C ASP A 182 -5.21 4.78 -20.92
N PRO A 183 -6.44 4.98 -21.44
CA PRO A 183 -6.94 6.33 -21.72
C PRO A 183 -6.90 7.26 -20.51
N GLY A 184 -7.26 6.78 -19.32
CA GLY A 184 -7.16 7.54 -18.07
C GLY A 184 -5.71 7.91 -17.75
N LEU A 185 -4.76 6.99 -17.95
CA LEU A 185 -3.33 7.26 -17.78
C LEU A 185 -2.84 8.37 -18.72
N PHE A 186 -3.21 8.32 -20.01
CA PHE A 186 -2.88 9.37 -20.98
C PHE A 186 -3.47 10.73 -20.59
N SER A 187 -4.71 10.77 -20.12
CA SER A 187 -5.37 12.00 -19.69
C SER A 187 -4.70 12.61 -18.45
N CYS A 188 -4.36 11.79 -17.47
CA CYS A 188 -3.69 12.18 -16.23
C CYS A 188 -2.31 12.80 -16.51
N VAL A 189 -1.53 12.19 -17.40
CA VAL A 189 -0.19 12.69 -17.76
C VAL A 189 -0.28 14.00 -18.55
N ARG A 190 -1.23 14.13 -19.49
CA ARG A 190 -1.44 15.36 -20.28
C ARG A 190 -1.92 16.53 -19.44
N ALA A 191 -2.69 16.30 -18.38
CA ALA A 191 -3.11 17.34 -17.45
C ALA A 191 -1.96 17.97 -16.65
N GLY A 192 -0.72 17.52 -16.85
CA GLY A 192 0.49 18.09 -16.25
C GLY A 192 0.71 17.72 -14.78
N GLU A 193 -0.06 16.78 -14.25
CA GLU A 193 0.00 16.39 -12.83
C GLU A 193 1.26 15.60 -12.50
N ILE A 194 1.87 14.91 -13.46
CA ILE A 194 3.11 14.14 -13.25
C ILE A 194 4.37 14.99 -13.43
N LEU A 195 4.32 16.06 -14.22
CA LEU A 195 5.49 16.87 -14.56
C LEU A 195 5.77 18.02 -13.58
N LYS A 196 4.86 18.32 -12.65
CA LYS A 196 5.05 19.41 -11.67
C LYS A 196 6.04 19.09 -10.54
N PHE A 197 6.59 17.90 -10.47
CA PHE A 197 7.52 17.50 -9.41
C PHE A 197 9.01 17.66 -9.78
N GLU A 198 9.35 18.28 -10.92
CA GLU A 198 10.75 18.55 -11.30
C GLU A 198 11.28 19.95 -10.92
N SER A 199 10.51 20.76 -10.18
CA SER A 199 10.90 22.14 -9.89
C SER A 199 11.25 22.39 -8.42
N HIS A 200 11.98 21.50 -7.78
CA HIS A 200 12.70 21.82 -6.53
C HIS A 200 13.99 20.99 -6.48
N ILE A 201 15.02 21.49 -7.14
CA ILE A 201 16.44 21.29 -6.82
C ILE A 201 16.97 22.62 -6.34
#